data_9663f4a6b88f68b313dbb591adb038ed
#
_entry.id   9663f4a6b88f68b313dbb591adb038ed
#
_cell.length_a   1.000
_cell.length_b   1.000
_cell.length_c   1.000
_cell.angle_alpha   90.00
_cell.angle_beta   90.00
_cell.angle_gamma   90.00
#
_symmetry.space_group_name_H-M   'P 1'
#
loop_
_entity.id
_entity.type
_entity.pdbx_description
1 polymer ?
#
loop_
_entity_poly.entity_id
_entity_poly.type
_entity_poly.pdbx_seq_one_letter_code
_entity_poly.pdbx_strand_id
1 'polypeptide(L)'
;ERNSRHLMVGHNMRFDPVHRKAKQLLDSGIIGDVITFRSVYGNSGPEGWSEDRDAWFFDKNKAAMGALSDMGIHKVDLIQYLLGQKVIETTAKVVTLNKRDDNGKLISVDDNALCILKMSGGALGTMAASWTVYGHECQSTVLYGTKGLMMIYSEPSAPIIINDLEGNRTSFAFDTTSE
;
A
#
# COMPACT_ATOMS: atom_id res chain seq x y z
N GLU A 1 5.07 -23.50 16.70
CA GLU A 1 4.56 -24.54 17.63
C GLU A 1 5.67 -25.47 18.12
N ARG A 2 6.55 -25.95 17.20
CA ARG A 2 7.61 -26.94 17.52
C ARG A 2 8.63 -26.45 18.56
N ASN A 3 8.80 -25.14 18.71
CA ASN A 3 9.78 -24.52 19.62
C ASN A 3 9.15 -23.64 20.72
N SER A 4 7.80 -23.67 20.89
CA SER A 4 7.06 -22.85 21.85
C SER A 4 7.45 -21.37 21.79
N ARG A 5 7.61 -20.82 20.58
CA ARG A 5 7.98 -19.42 20.34
C ARG A 5 6.83 -18.69 19.65
N HIS A 6 6.74 -17.42 19.94
CA HIS A 6 5.79 -16.53 19.27
C HIS A 6 6.44 -15.90 18.04
N LEU A 7 5.72 -15.90 16.92
CA LEU A 7 6.06 -15.16 15.71
C LEU A 7 4.95 -14.17 15.41
N MET A 8 5.29 -12.92 15.18
CA MET A 8 4.36 -11.88 14.75
C MET A 8 4.90 -11.21 13.47
N VAL A 9 4.03 -11.05 12.48
CA VAL A 9 4.34 -10.30 11.27
C VAL A 9 3.89 -8.85 11.46
N GLY A 10 4.80 -7.90 11.22
CA GLY A 10 4.60 -6.48 11.49
C GLY A 10 3.85 -5.74 10.38
N HIS A 11 2.56 -6.01 10.19
CA HIS A 11 1.70 -5.19 9.32
C HIS A 11 1.30 -3.88 10.02
N ASN A 12 2.24 -2.96 10.14
CA ASN A 12 2.13 -1.75 10.97
C ASN A 12 1.17 -0.69 10.43
N MET A 13 0.88 -0.65 9.11
CA MET A 13 -0.03 0.34 8.51
C MET A 13 -1.44 0.32 9.12
N ARG A 14 -1.90 -0.81 9.67
CA ARG A 14 -3.18 -0.91 10.38
C ARG A 14 -3.23 -0.05 11.65
N PHE A 15 -2.07 0.24 12.25
CA PHE A 15 -1.96 0.97 13.51
C PHE A 15 -1.73 2.47 13.32
N ASP A 16 -1.45 2.89 12.09
CA ASP A 16 -1.39 4.30 11.72
C ASP A 16 -2.72 5.00 12.07
N PRO A 17 -2.70 6.14 12.80
CA PRO A 17 -3.90 6.85 13.22
C PRO A 17 -4.83 7.23 12.06
N VAL A 18 -4.26 7.59 10.91
CA VAL A 18 -5.02 7.95 9.69
C VAL A 18 -5.75 6.73 9.15
N HIS A 19 -5.07 5.57 9.03
CA HIS A 19 -5.70 4.34 8.55
C HIS A 19 -6.76 3.81 9.52
N ARG A 20 -6.55 3.94 10.82
CA ARG A 20 -7.58 3.61 11.84
C ARG A 20 -8.80 4.50 11.73
N LYS A 21 -8.60 5.80 11.53
CA LYS A 21 -9.70 6.75 11.31
C LYS A 21 -10.43 6.46 10.00
N ALA A 22 -9.70 6.19 8.92
CA ALA A 22 -10.28 5.79 7.64
C ALA A 22 -11.16 4.54 7.80
N LYS A 23 -10.69 3.52 8.54
CA LYS A 23 -11.47 2.32 8.84
C LYS A 23 -12.77 2.64 9.58
N GLN A 24 -12.72 3.47 10.63
CA GLN A 24 -13.91 3.89 11.36
C GLN A 24 -14.94 4.61 10.47
N LEU A 25 -14.46 5.49 9.58
CA LEU A 25 -15.30 6.21 8.62
C LEU A 25 -15.94 5.26 7.60
N LEU A 26 -15.18 4.27 7.11
CA LEU A 26 -15.71 3.23 6.21
C LEU A 26 -16.79 2.38 6.92
N ASP A 27 -16.52 1.97 8.15
CA ASP A 27 -17.47 1.18 8.95
C ASP A 27 -18.76 1.94 9.29
N SER A 28 -18.72 3.28 9.32
CA SER A 28 -19.91 4.12 9.44
C SER A 28 -20.75 4.21 8.15
N GLY A 29 -20.24 3.67 7.03
CA GLY A 29 -20.90 3.71 5.72
C GLY A 29 -20.88 5.08 5.04
N ILE A 30 -19.94 5.97 5.41
CA ILE A 30 -19.88 7.35 4.91
C ILE A 30 -19.76 7.45 3.39
N ILE A 31 -19.08 6.51 2.73
CA ILE A 31 -18.99 6.42 1.26
C ILE A 31 -19.82 5.26 0.69
N GLY A 32 -20.64 4.59 1.52
CA GLY A 32 -21.41 3.39 1.13
C GLY A 32 -20.50 2.19 0.89
N ASP A 33 -20.96 1.25 0.05
CA ASP A 33 -20.22 0.06 -0.32
C ASP A 33 -19.08 0.41 -1.29
N VAL A 34 -17.86 -0.04 -1.01
CA VAL A 34 -16.73 0.19 -1.91
C VAL A 34 -16.86 -0.68 -3.15
N ILE A 35 -16.84 -0.05 -4.32
CA ILE A 35 -16.98 -0.70 -5.64
C ILE A 35 -15.58 -0.95 -6.23
N THR A 36 -14.75 0.10 -6.25
CA THR A 36 -13.38 0.01 -6.79
C THR A 36 -12.38 0.75 -5.90
N PHE A 37 -11.10 0.47 -6.11
CA PHE A 37 -10.04 1.16 -5.39
C PHE A 37 -8.74 1.27 -6.21
N ARG A 38 -7.91 2.25 -5.85
CA ARG A 38 -6.52 2.37 -6.28
C ARG A 38 -5.63 2.51 -5.07
N SER A 39 -4.57 1.72 -4.98
CA SER A 39 -3.60 1.78 -3.89
C SER A 39 -2.20 1.76 -4.44
N VAL A 40 -1.36 2.65 -3.95
CA VAL A 40 0.03 2.79 -4.41
C VAL A 40 0.95 2.86 -3.20
N TYR A 41 2.08 2.17 -3.28
CA TYR A 41 3.22 2.40 -2.42
C TYR A 41 4.48 2.40 -3.26
N GLY A 42 5.16 3.53 -3.29
CA GLY A 42 6.39 3.69 -4.05
C GLY A 42 7.37 4.63 -3.40
N ASN A 43 8.64 4.28 -3.47
CA ASN A 43 9.78 5.08 -3.05
C ASN A 43 11.00 4.82 -3.94
N SER A 44 12.15 5.36 -3.58
CA SER A 44 13.39 5.18 -4.34
C SER A 44 14.09 3.83 -4.10
N GLY A 45 13.52 2.94 -3.29
CA GLY A 45 14.07 1.61 -3.00
C GLY A 45 14.99 1.57 -1.77
N PRO A 46 15.45 0.35 -1.40
CA PRO A 46 16.23 0.13 -0.18
C PRO A 46 17.51 0.94 -0.09
N GLU A 47 18.18 1.22 -1.20
CA GLU A 47 19.37 2.06 -1.25
C GLU A 47 19.09 3.54 -0.89
N GLY A 48 17.83 3.96 -0.85
CA GLY A 48 17.42 5.30 -0.44
C GLY A 48 17.39 5.50 1.08
N TRP A 49 17.29 4.41 1.84
CA TRP A 49 17.20 4.43 3.30
C TRP A 49 18.20 3.48 3.99
N SER A 50 18.80 2.55 3.25
CA SER A 50 19.89 1.69 3.73
C SER A 50 21.22 2.27 3.27
N GLU A 51 22.19 2.37 4.17
CA GLU A 51 23.58 2.73 3.83
C GLU A 51 24.31 1.60 3.10
N ASP A 52 23.76 0.38 3.14
CA ASP A 52 24.32 -0.82 2.54
C ASP A 52 23.71 -1.01 1.13
N ARG A 53 24.53 -0.75 0.10
CA ARG A 53 24.15 -0.99 -1.30
C ARG A 53 24.07 -2.47 -1.67
N ASP A 54 24.75 -3.34 -0.93
CA ASP A 54 24.65 -4.80 -1.04
C ASP A 54 23.45 -5.35 -0.23
N ALA A 55 22.46 -4.52 0.03
CA ALA A 55 21.30 -4.87 0.82
C ALA A 55 20.72 -6.20 0.35
N TRP A 56 20.51 -7.11 1.29
CA TRP A 56 19.95 -8.44 1.04
C TRP A 56 18.64 -8.42 0.23
N PHE A 57 17.97 -7.26 0.20
CA PHE A 57 16.75 -7.01 -0.59
C PHE A 57 16.93 -7.26 -2.08
N PHE A 58 18.11 -7.06 -2.66
CA PHE A 58 18.35 -7.22 -4.10
C PHE A 58 18.75 -8.66 -4.49
N ASP A 59 19.01 -9.52 -3.52
CA ASP A 59 19.38 -10.91 -3.73
C ASP A 59 18.15 -11.82 -3.67
N LYS A 60 17.75 -12.38 -4.81
CA LYS A 60 16.60 -13.29 -4.93
C LYS A 60 16.70 -14.51 -3.99
N ASN A 61 17.91 -14.96 -3.67
CA ASN A 61 18.13 -16.10 -2.78
C ASN A 61 17.84 -15.76 -1.30
N LYS A 62 17.87 -14.46 -0.95
CA LYS A 62 17.62 -13.96 0.41
C LYS A 62 16.23 -13.36 0.55
N ALA A 63 15.81 -12.53 -0.41
CA ALA A 63 14.57 -11.75 -0.36
C ALA A 63 13.39 -12.43 -1.05
N ALA A 64 13.63 -13.43 -1.93
CA ALA A 64 12.64 -14.07 -2.78
C ALA A 64 11.98 -13.14 -3.82
N MET A 65 11.47 -11.98 -3.40
CA MET A 65 10.86 -10.93 -4.22
C MET A 65 11.34 -9.56 -3.73
N GLY A 66 11.17 -8.52 -4.56
CA GLY A 66 11.60 -7.17 -4.29
C GLY A 66 10.48 -6.24 -3.79
N ALA A 67 10.14 -5.23 -4.58
CA ALA A 67 9.15 -4.20 -4.23
C ALA A 67 7.78 -4.77 -3.84
N LEU A 68 7.36 -5.88 -4.46
CA LEU A 68 6.11 -6.53 -4.13
C LEU A 68 6.10 -7.09 -2.70
N SER A 69 7.17 -7.77 -2.29
CA SER A 69 7.25 -8.35 -0.94
C SER A 69 7.60 -7.33 0.14
N ASP A 70 8.28 -6.24 -0.21
CA ASP A 70 8.62 -5.15 0.70
C ASP A 70 7.41 -4.23 0.94
N MET A 71 6.92 -3.57 -0.10
CA MET A 71 5.87 -2.57 0.00
C MET A 71 4.47 -3.10 -0.35
N GLY A 72 4.39 -3.98 -1.35
CA GLY A 72 3.10 -4.49 -1.83
C GLY A 72 2.35 -5.26 -0.76
N ILE A 73 3.04 -6.02 0.08
CA ILE A 73 2.43 -6.78 1.17
C ILE A 73 1.71 -5.86 2.18
N HIS A 74 2.27 -4.69 2.47
CA HIS A 74 1.66 -3.70 3.33
C HIS A 74 0.36 -3.15 2.75
N LYS A 75 0.32 -2.90 1.42
CA LYS A 75 -0.90 -2.41 0.76
C LYS A 75 -1.97 -3.48 0.63
N VAL A 76 -1.61 -4.71 0.33
CA VAL A 76 -2.55 -5.84 0.31
C VAL A 76 -3.18 -6.02 1.69
N ASP A 77 -2.38 -5.99 2.75
CA ASP A 77 -2.86 -6.08 4.13
C ASP A 77 -3.79 -4.90 4.48
N LEU A 78 -3.38 -3.68 4.15
CA LEU A 78 -4.16 -2.46 4.41
C LEU A 78 -5.51 -2.49 3.71
N ILE A 79 -5.58 -2.84 2.43
CA ILE A 79 -6.84 -2.92 1.68
C ILE A 79 -7.76 -3.97 2.31
N GLN A 80 -7.23 -5.15 2.66
CA GLN A 80 -8.03 -6.17 3.35
C GLN A 80 -8.55 -5.67 4.70
N TYR A 81 -7.75 -4.93 5.45
CA TYR A 81 -8.14 -4.32 6.73
C TYR A 81 -9.23 -3.27 6.53
N LEU A 82 -9.03 -2.32 5.62
CA LEU A 82 -9.97 -1.22 5.37
C LEU A 82 -11.34 -1.73 4.91
N LEU A 83 -11.35 -2.68 3.98
CA LEU A 83 -12.59 -3.21 3.40
C LEU A 83 -13.22 -4.32 4.26
N GLY A 84 -12.51 -4.90 5.21
CA GLY A 84 -12.96 -6.09 5.96
C GLY A 84 -13.12 -7.32 5.07
N GLN A 85 -12.44 -7.37 3.93
CA GLN A 85 -12.58 -8.39 2.90
C GLN A 85 -11.24 -9.06 2.61
N LYS A 86 -11.27 -10.23 1.96
CA LYS A 86 -10.07 -10.95 1.50
C LYS A 86 -9.87 -10.78 0.00
N VAL A 87 -8.62 -10.73 -0.44
CA VAL A 87 -8.29 -10.89 -1.85
C VAL A 87 -8.55 -12.34 -2.24
N ILE A 88 -9.35 -12.58 -3.30
CA ILE A 88 -9.72 -13.92 -3.78
C ILE A 88 -9.20 -14.21 -5.19
N GLU A 89 -8.79 -13.17 -5.94
CA GLU A 89 -8.22 -13.31 -7.28
C GLU A 89 -7.23 -12.18 -7.52
N THR A 90 -6.12 -12.49 -8.19
CA THR A 90 -5.07 -11.52 -8.53
C THR A 90 -4.58 -11.74 -9.96
N THR A 91 -4.48 -10.64 -10.72
CA THR A 91 -3.69 -10.57 -11.97
C THR A 91 -2.57 -9.56 -11.77
N ALA A 92 -1.34 -9.94 -12.07
CA ALA A 92 -0.19 -9.09 -11.81
C ALA A 92 0.87 -9.12 -12.92
N LYS A 93 1.55 -7.98 -13.08
CA LYS A 93 2.87 -7.89 -13.74
C LYS A 93 3.90 -7.50 -12.70
N VAL A 94 4.86 -8.38 -12.49
CA VAL A 94 5.97 -8.23 -11.56
C VAL A 94 7.25 -8.23 -12.39
N VAL A 95 8.00 -7.12 -12.38
CA VAL A 95 9.09 -6.88 -13.33
C VAL A 95 10.24 -6.10 -12.69
N THR A 96 11.42 -6.22 -13.28
CA THR A 96 12.59 -5.39 -12.97
C THR A 96 12.86 -4.50 -14.19
N LEU A 97 12.71 -3.19 -14.02
CA LEU A 97 12.78 -2.23 -15.12
C LEU A 97 14.02 -1.34 -15.06
N ASN A 98 14.48 -0.98 -13.86
CA ASN A 98 15.48 0.07 -13.72
C ASN A 98 16.61 -0.25 -12.72
N LYS A 99 16.30 -0.86 -11.57
CA LYS A 99 17.29 -1.11 -10.52
C LYS A 99 18.41 -2.03 -10.99
N ARG A 100 19.66 -1.64 -10.66
CA ARG A 100 20.87 -2.35 -11.10
C ARG A 100 21.77 -2.68 -9.91
N ASP A 101 22.46 -3.80 -10.06
CA ASP A 101 23.56 -4.20 -9.17
C ASP A 101 24.85 -3.38 -9.46
N ASP A 102 25.90 -3.61 -8.70
CA ASP A 102 27.19 -2.94 -8.84
C ASP A 102 27.90 -3.22 -10.19
N ASN A 103 27.48 -4.26 -10.91
CA ASN A 103 27.98 -4.59 -12.25
C ASN A 103 27.14 -3.93 -13.36
N GLY A 104 26.15 -3.08 -13.02
CA GLY A 104 25.25 -2.42 -13.95
C GLY A 104 24.16 -3.32 -14.54
N LYS A 105 24.02 -4.56 -14.06
CA LYS A 105 22.98 -5.49 -14.44
C LYS A 105 21.68 -5.20 -13.69
N LEU A 106 20.52 -5.45 -14.28
CA LEU A 106 19.27 -5.42 -13.54
C LEU A 106 19.32 -6.39 -12.36
N ILE A 107 18.83 -5.94 -11.19
CA ILE A 107 18.76 -6.77 -9.98
C ILE A 107 17.90 -8.01 -10.20
N SER A 108 18.08 -9.03 -9.38
CA SER A 108 17.44 -10.34 -9.57
C SER A 108 16.02 -10.46 -8.99
N VAL A 109 15.54 -9.41 -8.34
CA VAL A 109 14.19 -9.28 -7.78
C VAL A 109 13.43 -8.18 -8.51
N ASP A 110 12.13 -8.09 -8.29
CA ASP A 110 11.29 -7.04 -8.89
C ASP A 110 11.56 -5.67 -8.26
N ASP A 111 11.58 -4.63 -9.09
CA ASP A 111 11.54 -3.25 -8.67
C ASP A 111 10.17 -2.59 -8.89
N ASN A 112 9.28 -3.28 -9.61
CA ASN A 112 7.91 -2.85 -9.87
C ASN A 112 6.94 -4.03 -9.88
N ALA A 113 5.77 -3.82 -9.28
CA ALA A 113 4.63 -4.72 -9.34
C ALA A 113 3.34 -3.94 -9.57
N LEU A 114 2.58 -4.34 -10.58
CA LEU A 114 1.26 -3.80 -10.90
C LEU A 114 0.25 -4.93 -10.81
N CYS A 115 -0.73 -4.79 -9.91
CA CYS A 115 -1.69 -5.83 -9.58
C CYS A 115 -3.13 -5.35 -9.78
N ILE A 116 -3.99 -6.23 -10.26
CA ILE A 116 -5.45 -6.11 -10.18
C ILE A 116 -5.90 -7.11 -9.13
N LEU A 117 -6.66 -6.64 -8.14
CA LEU A 117 -7.11 -7.42 -6.98
C LEU A 117 -8.63 -7.46 -6.96
N LYS A 118 -9.21 -8.67 -6.89
CA LYS A 118 -10.63 -8.89 -6.66
C LYS A 118 -10.86 -9.30 -5.22
N MET A 119 -11.77 -8.60 -4.57
CA MET A 119 -12.09 -8.80 -3.16
C MET A 119 -13.27 -9.74 -3.00
N SER A 120 -13.35 -10.42 -1.86
CA SER A 120 -14.42 -11.40 -1.55
C SER A 120 -15.82 -10.77 -1.51
N GLY A 121 -15.94 -9.48 -1.26
CA GLY A 121 -17.21 -8.73 -1.31
C GLY A 121 -17.54 -8.16 -2.68
N GLY A 122 -16.74 -8.46 -3.72
CA GLY A 122 -16.98 -8.05 -5.10
C GLY A 122 -16.23 -6.80 -5.56
N ALA A 123 -15.63 -6.02 -4.66
CA ALA A 123 -14.82 -4.86 -5.04
C ALA A 123 -13.63 -5.29 -5.91
N LEU A 124 -13.31 -4.47 -6.92
CA LEU A 124 -12.17 -4.67 -7.83
C LEU A 124 -11.27 -3.44 -7.78
N GLY A 125 -9.97 -3.63 -7.67
CA GLY A 125 -9.06 -2.49 -7.63
C GLY A 125 -7.66 -2.78 -8.12
N THR A 126 -6.84 -1.73 -8.17
CA THR A 126 -5.43 -1.82 -8.53
C THR A 126 -4.52 -1.56 -7.33
N MET A 127 -3.41 -2.26 -7.30
CA MET A 127 -2.33 -2.03 -6.36
C MET A 127 -1.01 -1.94 -7.13
N ALA A 128 -0.22 -0.91 -6.83
CA ALA A 128 1.13 -0.75 -7.36
C ALA A 128 2.15 -0.68 -6.22
N ALA A 129 3.24 -1.42 -6.34
CA ALA A 129 4.41 -1.34 -5.48
C ALA A 129 5.63 -1.03 -6.36
N SER A 130 6.43 -0.02 -6.02
CA SER A 130 7.52 0.43 -6.88
C SER A 130 8.70 1.00 -6.11
N TRP A 131 9.90 0.51 -6.40
CA TRP A 131 11.18 1.08 -5.96
C TRP A 131 11.73 2.12 -6.95
N THR A 132 10.94 2.52 -7.96
CA THR A 132 11.36 3.48 -8.98
C THR A 132 10.57 4.79 -8.92
N VAL A 133 9.95 5.10 -7.79
CA VAL A 133 9.34 6.39 -7.51
C VAL A 133 10.41 7.31 -6.91
N TYR A 134 11.08 8.04 -7.78
CA TYR A 134 12.14 8.96 -7.38
C TYR A 134 11.55 10.32 -6.97
N GLY A 135 12.20 10.95 -5.99
CA GLY A 135 11.81 12.27 -5.49
C GLY A 135 11.18 12.20 -4.11
N HIS A 136 9.96 11.75 -3.99
CA HIS A 136 9.30 11.58 -2.69
C HIS A 136 8.43 10.31 -2.66
N GLU A 137 8.28 9.77 -1.48
CA GLU A 137 7.46 8.59 -1.25
C GLU A 137 5.98 8.86 -1.60
N CYS A 138 5.35 7.89 -2.23
CA CYS A 138 3.92 7.87 -2.52
C CYS A 138 3.27 6.66 -1.87
N GLN A 139 2.32 6.86 -0.97
CA GLN A 139 1.57 5.75 -0.36
C GLN A 139 0.05 5.99 -0.34
N SER A 140 -0.46 6.57 -1.41
CA SER A 140 -1.87 6.91 -1.52
C SER A 140 -2.78 5.69 -1.66
N THR A 141 -4.01 5.85 -1.16
CA THR A 141 -5.11 4.91 -1.37
C THR A 141 -6.39 5.69 -1.64
N VAL A 142 -7.09 5.36 -2.72
CA VAL A 142 -8.39 5.96 -3.07
C VAL A 142 -9.43 4.86 -3.17
N LEU A 143 -10.53 5.02 -2.44
CA LEU A 143 -11.65 4.11 -2.39
C LEU A 143 -12.88 4.79 -3.02
N TYR A 144 -13.51 4.14 -3.99
CA TYR A 144 -14.70 4.62 -4.68
C TYR A 144 -15.90 3.81 -4.21
N GLY A 145 -16.81 4.45 -3.51
CA GLY A 145 -18.00 3.85 -2.94
C GLY A 145 -19.30 4.28 -3.63
N THR A 146 -20.41 3.66 -3.23
CA THR A 146 -21.74 3.94 -3.76
C THR A 146 -22.29 5.31 -3.36
N LYS A 147 -21.74 5.96 -2.33
CA LYS A 147 -22.18 7.26 -1.80
C LYS A 147 -21.10 8.34 -1.85
N GLY A 148 -19.94 8.04 -2.45
CA GLY A 148 -18.84 8.99 -2.53
C GLY A 148 -17.50 8.30 -2.65
N LEU A 149 -16.41 9.07 -2.51
CA LEU A 149 -15.05 8.55 -2.52
C LEU A 149 -14.27 8.99 -1.28
N MET A 150 -13.31 8.18 -0.88
CA MET A 150 -12.35 8.49 0.17
C MET A 150 -10.94 8.46 -0.40
N MET A 151 -10.18 9.51 -0.17
CA MET A 151 -8.77 9.61 -0.48
C MET A 151 -7.96 9.57 0.80
N ILE A 152 -6.93 8.72 0.86
CA ILE A 152 -6.02 8.56 2.00
C ILE A 152 -4.61 8.82 1.48
N TYR A 153 -3.91 9.77 2.08
CA TYR A 153 -2.56 10.20 1.69
C TYR A 153 -2.41 10.52 0.19
N SER A 154 -3.48 11.01 -0.44
CA SER A 154 -3.49 11.36 -1.87
C SER A 154 -3.16 12.82 -2.13
N GLU A 155 -3.33 13.68 -1.12
CA GLU A 155 -3.06 15.10 -1.20
C GLU A 155 -2.31 15.59 0.06
N PRO A 156 -1.31 16.49 -0.10
CA PRO A 156 -0.56 17.02 1.05
C PRO A 156 -1.40 17.84 2.03
N SER A 157 -2.55 18.36 1.58
CA SER A 157 -3.41 19.24 2.37
C SER A 157 -4.15 18.55 3.51
N ALA A 158 -4.44 17.27 3.35
CA ALA A 158 -5.12 16.48 4.38
C ALA A 158 -4.89 14.98 4.18
N PRO A 159 -4.61 14.22 5.26
CA PRO A 159 -4.39 12.78 5.18
C PRO A 159 -5.63 11.98 4.77
N ILE A 160 -6.84 12.45 5.11
CA ILE A 160 -8.10 11.86 4.65
C ILE A 160 -8.98 12.96 4.07
N ILE A 161 -9.51 12.68 2.88
CA ILE A 161 -10.49 13.53 2.20
C ILE A 161 -11.64 12.65 1.74
N ILE A 162 -12.86 13.12 1.95
CA ILE A 162 -14.10 12.47 1.48
C ILE A 162 -14.82 13.47 0.60
N ASN A 163 -15.22 13.01 -0.60
CA ASN A 163 -16.16 13.72 -1.45
C ASN A 163 -17.43 12.90 -1.56
N ASP A 164 -18.59 13.50 -1.27
CA ASP A 164 -19.89 12.86 -1.44
C ASP A 164 -20.46 13.04 -2.85
N LEU A 165 -21.64 12.48 -3.10
CA LEU A 165 -22.33 12.58 -4.42
C LEU A 165 -22.84 13.98 -4.74
N GLU A 166 -22.99 14.85 -3.75
CA GLU A 166 -23.44 16.24 -3.90
C GLU A 166 -22.27 17.19 -4.20
N GLY A 167 -21.03 16.67 -4.17
CA GLY A 167 -19.83 17.45 -4.41
C GLY A 167 -19.26 18.11 -3.16
N ASN A 168 -19.82 17.85 -1.97
CA ASN A 168 -19.25 18.34 -0.73
C ASN A 168 -17.95 17.62 -0.43
N ARG A 169 -16.98 18.39 0.08
CA ARG A 169 -15.66 17.89 0.46
C ARG A 169 -15.45 18.05 1.96
N THR A 170 -15.17 16.95 2.62
CA THR A 170 -14.77 16.89 4.04
C THR A 170 -13.33 16.43 4.13
N SER A 171 -12.49 17.17 4.89
CA SER A 171 -11.10 16.82 5.15
C SER A 171 -10.88 16.60 6.65
N PHE A 172 -9.99 15.66 6.97
CA PHE A 172 -9.60 15.33 8.35
C PHE A 172 -8.11 15.64 8.52
N ALA A 173 -7.81 16.58 9.40
CA ALA A 173 -6.44 16.86 9.83
C ALA A 173 -6.12 15.99 11.06
N PHE A 174 -4.85 15.67 11.24
CA PHE A 174 -4.33 14.94 12.39
C PHE A 174 -3.22 15.78 13.01
N ASP A 175 -3.29 15.99 14.32
CA ASP A 175 -2.20 16.60 15.04
C ASP A 175 -1.03 15.60 15.10
N THR A 176 0.05 15.95 14.42
CA THR A 176 1.31 15.15 14.43
C THR A 176 2.15 15.42 15.68
N THR A 177 1.61 16.15 16.68
CA THR A 177 2.34 16.64 17.84
C THR A 177 2.15 15.81 19.11
N SER A 178 1.58 14.59 19.01
CA SER A 178 1.42 13.71 20.18
C SER A 178 2.15 12.38 19.97
N GLU A 179 3.47 12.41 20.09
CA GLU A 179 4.30 11.29 20.54
C GLU A 179 5.13 11.72 21.75
#